data_e0d200188f4a3f3b558714d3f6bf6138
#
_entry.id   e0d200188f4a3f3b558714d3f6bf6138
#
_cell.length_a   1.000
_cell.length_b   1.000
_cell.length_c   1.000
_cell.angle_alpha   90.00
_cell.angle_beta   90.00
_cell.angle_gamma   90.00
#
_symmetry.space_group_name_H-M   'P 1'
#
loop_
_entity.id
_entity.type
_entity.pdbx_description
1 polymer ?
#
loop_
_entity_poly.entity_id
_entity_poly.type
_entity_poly.pdbx_seq_one_letter_code
_entity_poly.pdbx_strand_id
1 'polypeptide(L)'
;MFRIFITADVAKEAKEILEKEFIVDIQPNMKEEELCKVIGDYDAIITRSQTKVTKKVIDAAKNLKVIGRAGVGIDGIDIREATQKGITVVNTPESNTIAACEHTIALMLSMTRHIPQAHQSIMEGRWDRKSFTGIQLLNKTVGIIGVGRVGS
;
A
#
# COMPACT_ATOMS: atom_id res chain seq x y z
N MET A 1 25.75 14.03 -5.05
CA MET A 1 24.33 14.27 -4.69
C MET A 1 23.69 12.90 -4.60
N PHE A 2 22.87 12.63 -3.58
CA PHE A 2 22.21 11.33 -3.43
C PHE A 2 21.19 11.10 -4.54
N ARG A 3 21.12 9.88 -5.04
CA ARG A 3 20.18 9.47 -6.09
C ARG A 3 19.11 8.55 -5.52
N ILE A 4 17.86 8.90 -5.80
CA ILE A 4 16.68 8.15 -5.37
C ILE A 4 15.98 7.56 -6.59
N PHE A 5 15.71 6.26 -6.54
CA PHE A 5 14.90 5.59 -7.54
C PHE A 5 13.49 5.30 -7.01
N ILE A 6 12.47 5.69 -7.74
CA ILE A 6 11.07 5.47 -7.36
C ILE A 6 10.42 4.52 -8.36
N THR A 7 9.96 3.36 -7.87
CA THR A 7 9.38 2.30 -8.70
C THR A 7 7.85 2.31 -8.73
N ALA A 8 7.25 3.42 -8.32
CA ALA A 8 5.79 3.53 -8.23
C ALA A 8 5.32 4.93 -8.62
N ASP A 9 4.04 5.04 -8.95
CA ASP A 9 3.41 6.35 -9.05
C ASP A 9 3.32 6.98 -7.66
N VAL A 10 3.85 8.19 -7.56
CA VAL A 10 3.84 9.01 -6.34
C VAL A 10 3.15 10.35 -6.62
N ALA A 11 2.59 10.94 -5.57
CA ALA A 11 2.00 12.26 -5.68
C ALA A 11 3.05 13.30 -6.14
N LYS A 12 2.60 14.29 -6.91
CA LYS A 12 3.47 15.34 -7.45
C LYS A 12 4.23 16.07 -6.36
N GLU A 13 3.56 16.33 -5.25
CA GLU A 13 4.13 16.99 -4.07
C GLU A 13 5.28 16.20 -3.45
N ALA A 14 5.17 14.87 -3.42
CA ALA A 14 6.25 14.01 -2.91
C ALA A 14 7.49 14.10 -3.80
N LYS A 15 7.29 14.12 -5.13
CA LYS A 15 8.38 14.33 -6.09
C LYS A 15 9.04 15.69 -5.89
N GLU A 16 8.26 16.77 -5.83
CA GLU A 16 8.75 18.13 -5.65
C GLU A 16 9.54 18.32 -4.33
N ILE A 17 9.15 17.62 -3.26
CA ILE A 17 9.87 17.64 -1.99
C ILE A 17 11.25 16.98 -2.15
N LEU A 18 11.31 15.81 -2.78
CA LEU A 18 12.56 15.06 -2.95
C LEU A 18 13.53 15.75 -3.91
N GLU A 19 13.03 16.32 -5.00
CA GLU A 19 13.85 16.98 -6.02
C GLU A 19 14.55 18.26 -5.51
N LYS A 20 14.16 18.80 -4.34
CA LYS A 20 14.86 19.92 -3.72
C LYS A 20 16.27 19.59 -3.28
N GLU A 21 16.52 18.33 -2.88
CA GLU A 21 17.77 17.92 -2.26
C GLU A 21 18.44 16.71 -2.95
N PHE A 22 17.69 15.96 -3.77
CA PHE A 22 18.12 14.71 -4.37
C PHE A 22 17.92 14.67 -5.87
N ILE A 23 18.67 13.82 -6.54
CA ILE A 23 18.37 13.43 -7.93
C ILE A 23 17.34 12.30 -7.87
N VAL A 24 16.19 12.50 -8.52
CA VAL A 24 15.04 11.56 -8.45
C VAL A 24 14.73 11.03 -9.84
N ASP A 25 14.85 9.72 -9.99
CA ASP A 25 14.41 9.01 -11.18
C ASP A 25 13.16 8.18 -10.85
N ILE A 26 12.12 8.27 -11.69
CA ILE A 26 10.84 7.59 -11.49
C ILE A 26 10.57 6.66 -12.66
N GLN A 27 10.42 5.37 -12.40
CA GLN A 27 10.03 4.38 -13.38
C GLN A 27 9.10 3.35 -12.74
N PRO A 28 7.76 3.54 -12.86
CA PRO A 28 6.77 2.61 -12.31
C PRO A 28 6.77 1.25 -13.01
N ASN A 29 6.26 0.24 -12.31
CA ASN A 29 5.98 -1.10 -12.84
C ASN A 29 7.19 -1.84 -13.42
N MET A 30 8.38 -1.58 -12.91
CA MET A 30 9.60 -2.26 -13.32
C MET A 30 9.60 -3.73 -12.88
N LYS A 31 10.06 -4.62 -13.75
CA LYS A 31 10.31 -6.01 -13.41
C LYS A 31 11.60 -6.15 -12.59
N GLU A 32 11.70 -7.23 -11.81
CA GLU A 32 12.85 -7.48 -10.95
C GLU A 32 14.18 -7.47 -11.73
N GLU A 33 14.21 -8.12 -12.90
CA GLU A 33 15.42 -8.20 -13.72
C GLU A 33 15.88 -6.85 -14.26
N GLU A 34 14.93 -5.96 -14.57
CA GLU A 34 15.22 -4.60 -15.03
C GLU A 34 15.72 -3.74 -13.87
N LEU A 35 15.07 -3.86 -12.71
CA LEU A 35 15.47 -3.17 -11.49
C LEU A 35 16.90 -3.55 -11.07
N CYS A 36 17.27 -4.83 -11.14
CA CYS A 36 18.61 -5.29 -10.85
C CYS A 36 19.69 -4.65 -11.73
N LYS A 37 19.36 -4.24 -12.94
CA LYS A 37 20.34 -3.62 -13.87
C LYS A 37 20.66 -2.18 -13.52
N VAL A 38 19.73 -1.47 -12.88
CA VAL A 38 19.84 -0.03 -12.64
C VAL A 38 20.07 0.34 -11.18
N ILE A 39 19.62 -0.49 -10.24
CA ILE A 39 19.58 -0.14 -8.81
C ILE A 39 20.98 0.09 -8.20
N GLY A 40 22.02 -0.43 -8.82
CA GLY A 40 23.41 -0.25 -8.36
C GLY A 40 23.88 1.21 -8.35
N ASP A 41 23.23 2.09 -9.09
CA ASP A 41 23.59 3.51 -9.23
C ASP A 41 22.85 4.41 -8.22
N TYR A 42 21.97 3.85 -7.37
CA TYR A 42 21.12 4.61 -6.46
C TYR A 42 21.45 4.38 -5.00
N ASP A 43 21.33 5.46 -4.21
CA ASP A 43 21.51 5.46 -2.76
C ASP A 43 20.25 5.08 -2.00
N ALA A 44 19.07 5.34 -2.59
CA ALA A 44 17.80 4.99 -2.00
C ALA A 44 16.81 4.49 -3.07
N ILE A 45 15.88 3.62 -2.65
CA ILE A 45 14.74 3.20 -3.46
C ILE A 45 13.44 3.45 -2.70
N ILE A 46 12.43 3.98 -3.39
CA ILE A 46 11.06 4.11 -2.86
C ILE A 46 10.15 3.17 -3.66
N THR A 47 9.45 2.29 -2.93
CA THR A 47 8.60 1.24 -3.52
C THR A 47 7.16 1.30 -3.01
N ARG A 48 6.25 0.67 -3.75
CA ARG A 48 4.89 0.32 -3.30
C ARG A 48 4.64 -1.19 -3.48
N SER A 49 3.40 -1.65 -3.23
CA SER A 49 3.05 -3.09 -3.21
C SER A 49 3.41 -3.87 -4.48
N GLN A 50 3.50 -3.20 -5.61
CA GLN A 50 3.78 -3.82 -6.91
C GLN A 50 5.25 -4.24 -7.05
N THR A 51 6.17 -3.55 -6.38
CA THR A 51 7.61 -3.82 -6.50
C THR A 51 8.09 -4.61 -5.29
N LYS A 52 8.74 -5.74 -5.56
CA LYS A 52 9.44 -6.54 -4.54
C LYS A 52 10.92 -6.17 -4.52
N VAL A 53 11.45 -5.97 -3.33
CA VAL A 53 12.89 -5.76 -3.10
C VAL A 53 13.45 -7.05 -2.49
N THR A 54 13.69 -8.01 -3.36
CA THR A 54 14.19 -9.34 -2.98
C THR A 54 15.69 -9.30 -2.68
N LYS A 55 16.23 -10.39 -2.12
CA LYS A 55 17.68 -10.59 -1.98
C LYS A 55 18.41 -10.26 -3.28
N LYS A 56 17.91 -10.70 -4.43
CA LYS A 56 18.54 -10.46 -5.74
C LYS A 56 18.69 -8.98 -6.07
N VAL A 57 17.63 -8.19 -5.79
CA VAL A 57 17.66 -6.73 -5.97
C VAL A 57 18.67 -6.09 -5.00
N ILE A 58 18.66 -6.52 -3.73
CA ILE A 58 19.56 -6.03 -2.70
C ILE A 58 21.02 -6.38 -3.04
N ASP A 59 21.27 -7.56 -3.60
CA ASP A 59 22.62 -7.96 -4.04
C ASP A 59 23.15 -7.13 -5.20
N ALA A 60 22.26 -6.71 -6.11
CA ALA A 60 22.60 -5.83 -7.22
C ALA A 60 22.80 -4.35 -6.79
N ALA A 61 22.27 -3.96 -5.66
CA ALA A 61 22.24 -2.58 -5.16
C ALA A 61 23.53 -2.21 -4.40
N LYS A 62 24.60 -1.87 -5.12
CA LYS A 62 25.93 -1.62 -4.57
C LYS A 62 26.00 -0.41 -3.63
N ASN A 63 25.22 0.62 -3.89
CA ASN A 63 25.27 1.91 -3.18
C ASN A 63 24.09 2.13 -2.24
N LEU A 64 23.12 1.21 -2.22
CA LEU A 64 21.85 1.39 -1.53
C LEU A 64 22.02 1.49 0.00
N LYS A 65 21.47 2.55 0.58
CA LYS A 65 21.49 2.84 2.02
C LYS A 65 20.10 2.78 2.63
N VAL A 66 19.06 3.11 1.82
CA VAL A 66 17.70 3.22 2.32
C VAL A 66 16.71 2.56 1.35
N ILE A 67 15.79 1.77 1.90
CA ILE A 67 14.61 1.25 1.22
C ILE A 67 13.39 1.89 1.87
N GLY A 68 12.72 2.80 1.16
CA GLY A 68 11.46 3.41 1.56
C GLY A 68 10.27 2.63 1.03
N ARG A 69 9.36 2.25 1.90
CA ARG A 69 8.08 1.66 1.53
C ARG A 69 6.96 2.67 1.69
N ALA A 70 6.42 3.19 0.59
CA ALA A 70 5.23 4.04 0.61
C ALA A 70 3.98 3.17 0.85
N GLY A 71 3.81 2.72 2.09
CA GLY A 71 2.75 1.82 2.54
C GLY A 71 3.07 1.16 3.87
N VAL A 72 2.11 0.40 4.42
CA VAL A 72 2.20 -0.22 5.75
C VAL A 72 2.98 -1.53 5.72
N GLY A 73 2.62 -2.44 4.81
CA GLY A 73 3.21 -3.78 4.75
C GLY A 73 4.61 -3.78 4.15
N ILE A 74 5.53 -4.51 4.75
CA ILE A 74 6.93 -4.68 4.30
C ILE A 74 7.24 -6.08 3.76
N ASP A 75 6.21 -6.93 3.60
CA ASP A 75 6.35 -8.33 3.18
C ASP A 75 7.02 -8.50 1.80
N GLY A 76 7.02 -7.46 0.98
CA GLY A 76 7.70 -7.45 -0.32
C GLY A 76 9.20 -7.11 -0.25
N ILE A 77 9.77 -6.91 0.94
CA ILE A 77 11.16 -6.53 1.14
C ILE A 77 11.89 -7.63 1.92
N ASP A 78 13.03 -8.08 1.44
CA ASP A 78 13.89 -8.98 2.20
C ASP A 78 14.60 -8.24 3.33
N ILE A 79 13.89 -8.13 4.47
CA ILE A 79 14.39 -7.41 5.66
C ILE A 79 15.69 -8.03 6.19
N ARG A 80 15.80 -9.36 6.15
CA ARG A 80 17.00 -10.05 6.65
C ARG A 80 18.23 -9.65 5.85
N GLU A 81 18.12 -9.70 4.53
CA GLU A 81 19.21 -9.32 3.65
C GLU A 81 19.56 -7.83 3.76
N ALA A 82 18.54 -6.95 3.82
CA ALA A 82 18.73 -5.52 4.02
C ALA A 82 19.50 -5.24 5.32
N THR A 83 19.11 -5.90 6.42
CA THR A 83 19.78 -5.76 7.72
C THR A 83 21.25 -6.24 7.67
N GLN A 84 21.51 -7.38 7.03
CA GLN A 84 22.87 -7.91 6.90
C GLN A 84 23.81 -6.95 6.14
N LYS A 85 23.25 -6.21 5.18
CA LYS A 85 24.00 -5.20 4.40
C LYS A 85 23.98 -3.79 5.01
N GLY A 86 23.37 -3.61 6.18
CA GLY A 86 23.29 -2.30 6.84
C GLY A 86 22.36 -1.32 6.13
N ILE A 87 21.41 -1.82 5.30
CA ILE A 87 20.43 -1.00 4.58
C ILE A 87 19.24 -0.72 5.49
N THR A 88 18.94 0.56 5.70
CA THR A 88 17.79 0.98 6.52
C THR A 88 16.49 0.77 5.74
N VAL A 89 15.50 0.15 6.38
CA VAL A 89 14.15 0.00 5.81
C VAL A 89 13.18 0.87 6.60
N VAL A 90 12.44 1.72 5.90
CA VAL A 90 11.41 2.61 6.47
C VAL A 90 10.09 2.41 5.76
N ASN A 91 8.99 2.56 6.50
CA ASN A 91 7.64 2.47 5.96
C ASN A 91 6.73 3.56 6.54
N THR A 92 5.47 3.61 6.07
CA THR A 92 4.45 4.55 6.56
C THR A 92 3.33 3.77 7.30
N PRO A 93 3.54 3.36 8.58
CA PRO A 93 2.71 2.35 9.24
C PRO A 93 1.30 2.82 9.60
N GLU A 94 1.02 4.11 9.54
CA GLU A 94 -0.27 4.70 9.94
C GLU A 94 -1.05 5.33 8.79
N SER A 95 -0.46 5.36 7.59
CA SER A 95 -0.98 6.13 6.45
C SER A 95 -2.38 5.73 5.97
N ASN A 96 -2.84 4.52 6.25
CA ASN A 96 -4.15 4.02 5.83
C ASN A 96 -5.04 3.54 6.98
N THR A 97 -4.65 3.77 8.23
CA THR A 97 -5.37 3.23 9.41
C THR A 97 -6.83 3.65 9.44
N ILE A 98 -7.10 4.92 9.36
CA ILE A 98 -8.48 5.46 9.39
C ILE A 98 -9.25 5.02 8.14
N ALA A 99 -8.64 5.12 6.95
CA ALA A 99 -9.29 4.72 5.71
C ALA A 99 -9.68 3.23 5.69
N ALA A 100 -8.83 2.36 6.24
CA ALA A 100 -9.12 0.93 6.36
C ALA A 100 -10.24 0.65 7.37
N CYS A 101 -10.28 1.36 8.49
CA CYS A 101 -11.34 1.29 9.49
C CYS A 101 -12.69 1.72 8.88
N GLU A 102 -12.75 2.89 8.29
CA GLU A 102 -13.96 3.42 7.65
C GLU A 102 -14.47 2.48 6.56
N HIS A 103 -13.58 1.97 5.72
CA HIS A 103 -13.95 1.02 4.67
C HIS A 103 -14.51 -0.28 5.23
N THR A 104 -13.96 -0.78 6.33
CA THR A 104 -14.48 -1.98 7.04
C THR A 104 -15.90 -1.76 7.55
N ILE A 105 -16.15 -0.62 8.18
CA ILE A 105 -17.49 -0.24 8.67
C ILE A 105 -18.46 -0.07 7.49
N ALA A 106 -18.02 0.60 6.42
CA ALA A 106 -18.83 0.80 5.22
C ALA A 106 -19.22 -0.53 4.56
N LEU A 107 -18.30 -1.49 4.45
CA LEU A 107 -18.58 -2.83 3.93
C LEU A 107 -19.56 -3.60 4.83
N MET A 108 -19.40 -3.54 6.15
CA MET A 108 -20.30 -4.17 7.12
C MET A 108 -21.72 -3.65 6.97
N LEU A 109 -21.91 -2.34 6.91
CA LEU A 109 -23.22 -1.70 6.71
C LEU A 109 -23.79 -2.01 5.31
N SER A 110 -22.98 -1.97 4.30
CA SER A 110 -23.36 -2.28 2.92
C SER A 110 -23.85 -3.72 2.77
N MET A 111 -23.14 -4.67 3.38
CA MET A 111 -23.52 -6.09 3.38
C MET A 111 -24.83 -6.32 4.13
N THR A 112 -24.97 -5.77 5.34
CA THR A 112 -26.16 -5.98 6.17
C THR A 112 -27.43 -5.34 5.58
N ARG A 113 -27.30 -4.35 4.72
CA ARG A 113 -28.40 -3.62 4.10
C ARG A 113 -28.56 -3.90 2.60
N HIS A 114 -27.80 -4.84 2.03
CA HIS A 114 -27.83 -5.23 0.61
C HIS A 114 -27.67 -4.05 -0.36
N ILE A 115 -26.83 -3.05 -0.01
CA ILE A 115 -26.72 -1.79 -0.76
C ILE A 115 -26.35 -2.00 -2.23
N PRO A 116 -25.31 -2.79 -2.60
CA PRO A 116 -24.95 -2.99 -3.99
C PRO A 116 -26.06 -3.66 -4.82
N GLN A 117 -26.71 -4.66 -4.25
CA GLN A 117 -27.78 -5.40 -4.91
C GLN A 117 -29.02 -4.52 -5.12
N ALA A 118 -29.39 -3.72 -4.10
CA ALA A 118 -30.49 -2.77 -4.20
C ALA A 118 -30.21 -1.68 -5.24
N HIS A 119 -28.99 -1.15 -5.26
CA HIS A 119 -28.56 -0.19 -6.28
C HIS A 119 -28.65 -0.78 -7.68
N GLN A 120 -28.12 -1.98 -7.91
CA GLN A 120 -28.19 -2.66 -9.20
C GLN A 120 -29.63 -2.87 -9.66
N SER A 121 -30.53 -3.30 -8.75
CA SER A 121 -31.95 -3.48 -9.05
C SER A 121 -32.63 -2.20 -9.56
N ILE A 122 -32.29 -1.07 -8.92
CA ILE A 122 -32.83 0.25 -9.36
C ILE A 122 -32.26 0.64 -10.73
N MET A 123 -30.96 0.44 -10.96
CA MET A 123 -30.35 0.72 -12.27
C MET A 123 -30.96 -0.10 -13.40
N GLU A 124 -31.46 -1.30 -13.11
CA GLU A 124 -32.18 -2.17 -14.03
C GLU A 124 -33.70 -1.84 -14.13
N GLY A 125 -34.16 -0.76 -13.51
CA GLY A 125 -35.53 -0.32 -13.52
C GLY A 125 -36.49 -1.14 -12.62
N ARG A 126 -35.95 -1.96 -11.70
CA ARG A 126 -36.77 -2.77 -10.77
C ARG A 126 -36.92 -2.08 -9.42
N TRP A 127 -38.13 -2.05 -8.91
CA TRP A 127 -38.48 -1.54 -7.58
C TRP A 127 -38.79 -2.71 -6.63
N ASP A 128 -37.79 -3.50 -6.28
CA ASP A 128 -37.92 -4.70 -5.46
C ASP A 128 -37.54 -4.44 -4.00
N ARG A 129 -38.49 -3.93 -3.21
CA ARG A 129 -38.25 -3.60 -1.80
C ARG A 129 -38.11 -4.81 -0.88
N LYS A 130 -38.80 -5.91 -1.19
CA LYS A 130 -38.92 -7.07 -0.29
C LYS A 130 -37.62 -7.92 -0.31
N SER A 131 -37.01 -8.07 -1.46
CA SER A 131 -35.81 -8.86 -1.65
C SER A 131 -34.57 -8.25 -0.95
N PHE A 132 -34.60 -6.97 -0.64
CA PHE A 132 -33.50 -6.25 0.01
C PHE A 132 -33.82 -5.89 1.46
N THR A 133 -34.65 -6.68 2.13
CA THR A 133 -34.85 -6.55 3.58
C THR A 133 -33.58 -6.97 4.30
N GLY A 134 -32.88 -6.00 4.87
CA GLY A 134 -31.61 -6.24 5.55
C GLY A 134 -31.76 -6.45 7.06
N ILE A 135 -30.61 -6.45 7.73
CA ILE A 135 -30.50 -6.65 9.18
C ILE A 135 -30.12 -5.31 9.84
N GLN A 136 -30.80 -4.95 10.93
CA GLN A 136 -30.34 -3.87 11.81
C GLN A 136 -29.20 -4.35 12.71
N LEU A 137 -28.22 -3.50 12.91
CA LEU A 137 -27.08 -3.79 13.83
C LEU A 137 -27.38 -3.46 15.28
N LEU A 138 -28.51 -2.82 15.57
CA LEU A 138 -28.96 -2.52 16.93
C LEU A 138 -29.00 -3.81 17.76
N ASN A 139 -28.35 -3.80 18.92
CA ASN A 139 -28.25 -4.94 19.85
C ASN A 139 -27.52 -6.16 19.26
N LYS A 140 -26.73 -5.99 18.21
CA LYS A 140 -25.83 -7.02 17.70
C LYS A 140 -24.44 -6.85 18.30
N THR A 141 -23.73 -7.95 18.44
CA THR A 141 -22.35 -7.98 18.90
C THR A 141 -21.40 -8.03 17.70
N VAL A 142 -20.40 -7.16 17.67
CA VAL A 142 -19.31 -7.20 16.69
C VAL A 142 -18.09 -7.85 17.36
N GLY A 143 -17.57 -8.90 16.74
CA GLY A 143 -16.31 -9.52 17.12
C GLY A 143 -15.16 -8.93 16.29
N ILE A 144 -14.11 -8.43 16.96
CA ILE A 144 -12.91 -7.90 16.31
C ILE A 144 -11.77 -8.88 16.52
N ILE A 145 -11.21 -9.40 15.41
CA ILE A 145 -10.05 -10.28 15.42
C ILE A 145 -8.83 -9.45 15.05
N GLY A 146 -7.99 -9.15 16.04
CA GLY A 146 -6.83 -8.27 15.92
C GLY A 146 -7.14 -6.84 16.36
N VAL A 147 -6.57 -6.46 17.52
CA VAL A 147 -6.71 -5.12 18.13
C VAL A 147 -5.39 -4.36 17.93
N GLY A 148 -5.06 -4.11 16.65
CA GLY A 148 -3.95 -3.26 16.25
C GLY A 148 -4.43 -1.87 15.86
N ARG A 149 -3.64 -1.15 15.03
CA ARG A 149 -3.95 0.22 14.60
C ARG A 149 -5.30 0.40 13.92
N VAL A 150 -5.79 -0.60 13.20
CA VAL A 150 -7.08 -0.54 12.50
C VAL A 150 -8.22 -1.06 13.37
N GLY A 151 -7.96 -2.02 14.26
CA GLY A 151 -9.00 -2.68 15.05
C GLY A 151 -9.25 -2.08 16.44
N SER A 152 -8.46 -1.08 16.83
CA SER A 152 -8.61 -0.37 18.13
C SER A 152 -9.49 0.85 18.04
#